data_2e3840df30a86764bd517d4d6068a125
#
_entry.id   2e3840df30a86764bd517d4d6068a125
#
_cell.length_a   1.000
_cell.length_b   1.000
_cell.length_c   1.000
_cell.angle_alpha   90.00
_cell.angle_beta   90.00
_cell.angle_gamma   90.00
#
_symmetry.space_group_name_H-M   'P 1'
#
loop_
_entity.id
_entity.type
_entity.pdbx_description
1 polymer ?
#
loop_
_entity_poly.entity_id
_entity_poly.type
_entity_poly.pdbx_seq_one_letter_code
_entity_poly.pdbx_strand_id
1 'polypeptide(L)'
;MELLVKNKEGRLWDISGMVSDLAWKTSRSGKPATLELTLVDSGIYQHPKFDISNGDIVQFSKDGLDVFYGFVFSMDTGSDQLIKLTAYDQIRYLLGNGSYVLQDVTAQEVIRKIAKDYGLKTGVLEETLYHIPSLIEDDKKLLDIIMGALGSELQYKGQLMAFYDDFGKLTLRKPASMLLNLVLGAGHSLYDYSLKKSIDQDTYNTIFLYQDNEQTGKREFYPVSDKGNVERWGLLHLYQKADDKANAAQIQEQAGQLLRLHNREKLSLSVQAIGDLRVRAGNFIYVLLDEFQTQLFLVDTCSHKINGGEHTMSLDIKVV
;
A
#
# COMPACT_ATOMS: atom_id res chain seq x y z
N MET A 1 15.20 -16.44 12.67
CA MET A 1 14.43 -16.45 11.41
C MET A 1 13.75 -17.80 11.33
N GLU A 2 12.45 -17.81 11.16
CA GLU A 2 11.64 -19.02 11.00
C GLU A 2 10.87 -18.92 9.70
N LEU A 3 10.99 -19.93 8.85
CA LEU A 3 10.29 -20.04 7.58
C LEU A 3 9.61 -21.40 7.50
N LEU A 4 8.28 -21.38 7.52
CA LEU A 4 7.45 -22.56 7.53
C LEU A 4 6.64 -22.66 6.25
N VAL A 5 6.59 -23.85 5.66
CA VAL A 5 5.70 -24.16 4.54
C VAL A 5 4.71 -25.23 4.98
N LYS A 6 3.42 -24.92 4.85
CA LYS A 6 2.34 -25.86 5.10
C LYS A 6 1.71 -26.30 3.79
N ASN A 7 1.86 -27.57 3.47
CA ASN A 7 1.29 -28.13 2.24
C ASN A 7 -0.22 -28.41 2.37
N LYS A 8 -0.86 -28.76 1.26
CA LYS A 8 -2.31 -29.07 1.19
C LYS A 8 -2.72 -30.31 2.00
N GLU A 9 -1.77 -31.21 2.28
CA GLU A 9 -1.99 -32.38 3.12
C GLU A 9 -1.90 -32.07 4.63
N GLY A 10 -1.59 -30.81 4.97
CA GLY A 10 -1.46 -30.34 6.35
C GLY A 10 -0.08 -30.57 6.97
N ARG A 11 0.89 -31.06 6.20
CA ARG A 11 2.27 -31.21 6.67
C ARG A 11 2.94 -29.85 6.77
N LEU A 12 3.67 -29.63 7.86
CA LEU A 12 4.42 -28.41 8.12
C LEU A 12 5.92 -28.71 7.97
N TRP A 13 6.58 -27.93 7.11
CA TRP A 13 8.01 -28.02 6.86
C TRP A 13 8.71 -26.75 7.34
N ASP A 14 9.75 -26.92 8.12
CA ASP A 14 10.68 -25.84 8.44
C ASP A 14 11.75 -25.81 7.35
N ILE A 15 11.74 -24.74 6.55
CA ILE A 15 12.68 -24.54 5.45
C ILE A 15 13.74 -23.49 5.78
N SER A 16 13.81 -23.01 7.02
CA SER A 16 14.71 -21.92 7.46
C SER A 16 16.17 -22.17 7.12
N GLY A 17 16.62 -23.44 7.24
CA GLY A 17 17.99 -23.84 6.95
C GLY A 17 18.32 -24.01 5.45
N MET A 18 17.30 -23.97 4.58
CA MET A 18 17.50 -24.12 3.13
C MET A 18 17.54 -22.79 2.39
N VAL A 19 17.18 -21.68 3.05
CA VAL A 19 17.06 -20.36 2.44
C VAL A 19 18.42 -19.68 2.35
N SER A 20 18.86 -19.40 1.11
CA SER A 20 20.06 -18.58 0.86
C SER A 20 19.73 -17.09 0.77
N ASP A 21 18.61 -16.74 0.13
CA ASP A 21 18.18 -15.37 -0.09
C ASP A 21 16.68 -15.23 0.18
N LEU A 22 16.33 -14.12 0.81
CA LEU A 22 14.94 -13.73 1.07
C LEU A 22 14.74 -12.26 0.71
N ALA A 23 13.67 -11.99 -0.05
CA ALA A 23 13.19 -10.64 -0.25
C ALA A 23 11.71 -10.54 0.11
N TRP A 24 11.37 -9.62 1.03
CA TRP A 24 9.99 -9.29 1.37
C TRP A 24 9.67 -7.88 0.91
N LYS A 25 8.64 -7.75 0.07
CA LYS A 25 8.27 -6.47 -0.55
C LYS A 25 6.84 -6.11 -0.20
N THR A 26 6.61 -4.87 0.18
CA THR A 26 5.28 -4.32 0.45
C THR A 26 5.06 -3.02 -0.31
N SER A 27 3.81 -2.75 -0.68
CA SER A 27 3.40 -1.51 -1.34
C SER A 27 2.11 -1.01 -0.70
N ARG A 28 2.00 0.28 -0.50
CA ARG A 28 0.81 0.91 0.08
C ARG A 28 -0.40 0.90 -0.87
N SER A 29 -0.18 0.88 -2.16
CA SER A 29 -1.26 1.01 -3.14
C SER A 29 -1.24 -0.09 -4.20
N GLY A 30 -2.36 -0.80 -4.30
CA GLY A 30 -2.74 -1.58 -5.45
C GLY A 30 -1.93 -2.84 -5.74
N LYS A 31 -1.13 -3.34 -4.78
CA LYS A 31 -0.30 -4.53 -4.97
C LYS A 31 -0.29 -5.41 -3.73
N PRO A 32 -0.32 -6.75 -3.89
CA PRO A 32 -0.08 -7.69 -2.80
C PRO A 32 1.36 -7.58 -2.27
N ALA A 33 1.57 -7.89 -1.00
CA ALA A 33 2.93 -8.13 -0.52
C ALA A 33 3.48 -9.41 -1.14
N THR A 34 4.79 -9.40 -1.38
CA THR A 34 5.50 -10.49 -2.05
C THR A 34 6.62 -10.99 -1.16
N LEU A 35 6.74 -12.30 -1.02
CA LEU A 35 7.90 -12.96 -0.44
C LEU A 35 8.57 -13.78 -1.54
N GLU A 36 9.81 -13.43 -1.86
CA GLU A 36 10.67 -14.15 -2.79
C GLU A 36 11.74 -14.89 -1.98
N LEU A 37 11.87 -16.17 -2.21
CA LEU A 37 12.84 -17.05 -1.53
C LEU A 37 13.69 -17.77 -2.55
N THR A 38 14.99 -17.87 -2.27
CA THR A 38 15.87 -18.81 -2.95
C THR A 38 16.26 -19.90 -1.97
N LEU A 39 15.89 -21.14 -2.28
CA LEU A 39 16.20 -22.30 -1.50
C LEU A 39 17.32 -23.09 -2.19
N VAL A 40 18.22 -23.66 -1.40
CA VAL A 40 19.20 -24.63 -1.90
C VAL A 40 18.59 -26.01 -1.86
N ASP A 41 18.46 -26.64 -3.02
CA ASP A 41 18.05 -28.04 -3.10
C ASP A 41 19.19 -28.94 -2.57
N SER A 42 19.00 -29.47 -1.39
CA SER A 42 20.02 -30.28 -0.71
C SER A 42 20.08 -31.73 -1.22
N GLY A 43 19.28 -32.10 -2.21
CA GLY A 43 19.29 -33.40 -2.85
C GLY A 43 19.15 -34.56 -1.85
N ILE A 44 20.22 -35.34 -1.66
CA ILE A 44 20.23 -36.53 -0.80
C ILE A 44 19.99 -36.24 0.70
N TYR A 45 20.16 -35.01 1.14
CA TYR A 45 19.89 -34.60 2.54
C TYR A 45 18.46 -34.11 2.75
N GLN A 46 17.68 -34.02 1.69
CA GLN A 46 16.28 -33.64 1.76
C GLN A 46 15.41 -34.81 2.23
N HIS A 47 14.42 -34.52 3.06
CA HIS A 47 13.49 -35.56 3.49
C HIS A 47 12.73 -36.11 2.26
N PRO A 48 12.65 -37.48 2.07
CA PRO A 48 12.05 -38.08 0.87
C PRO A 48 10.59 -37.68 0.57
N LYS A 49 9.88 -37.17 1.59
CA LYS A 49 8.49 -36.70 1.46
C LYS A 49 8.40 -35.17 1.41
N PHE A 50 9.54 -34.48 1.35
CA PHE A 50 9.53 -33.03 1.21
C PHE A 50 8.97 -32.66 -0.16
N ASP A 51 7.93 -31.86 -0.13
CA ASP A 51 7.24 -31.40 -1.32
C ASP A 51 6.68 -30.01 -1.05
N ILE A 52 6.90 -29.10 -1.97
CA ILE A 52 6.32 -27.76 -2.01
C ILE A 52 5.63 -27.62 -3.35
N SER A 53 4.40 -27.14 -3.32
CA SER A 53 3.57 -26.97 -4.49
C SER A 53 2.91 -25.58 -4.54
N ASN A 54 2.52 -25.14 -5.74
CA ASN A 54 1.72 -23.93 -5.88
C ASN A 54 0.44 -24.02 -5.05
N GLY A 55 0.17 -22.96 -4.30
CA GLY A 55 -0.95 -22.86 -3.36
C GLY A 55 -0.65 -23.34 -1.94
N ASP A 56 0.57 -23.82 -1.66
CA ASP A 56 1.01 -24.07 -0.29
C ASP A 56 1.19 -22.76 0.47
N ILE A 57 0.98 -22.83 1.80
CA ILE A 57 1.07 -21.67 2.67
C ILE A 57 2.52 -21.47 3.09
N VAL A 58 3.01 -20.24 2.97
CA VAL A 58 4.32 -19.82 3.47
C VAL A 58 4.12 -18.84 4.62
N GLN A 59 4.84 -19.07 5.73
CA GLN A 59 4.90 -18.18 6.89
C GLN A 59 6.35 -17.78 7.13
N PHE A 60 6.57 -16.49 7.32
CA PHE A 60 7.86 -15.93 7.68
C PHE A 60 7.74 -15.15 8.98
N SER A 61 8.52 -15.55 9.98
CA SER A 61 8.66 -14.86 11.26
C SER A 61 10.14 -14.67 11.60
N LYS A 62 10.48 -13.59 12.28
CA LYS A 62 11.84 -13.31 12.72
C LYS A 62 11.83 -12.46 13.99
N ASP A 63 12.67 -12.84 14.97
CA ASP A 63 12.85 -12.11 16.23
C ASP A 63 11.52 -11.89 17.01
N GLY A 64 10.60 -12.86 16.92
CA GLY A 64 9.30 -12.82 17.57
C GLY A 64 8.25 -11.97 16.82
N LEU A 65 8.58 -11.48 15.61
CA LEU A 65 7.64 -10.76 14.75
C LEU A 65 7.09 -11.70 13.67
N ASP A 66 5.78 -11.74 13.55
CA ASP A 66 5.07 -12.33 12.43
C ASP A 66 5.10 -11.35 11.26
N VAL A 67 5.85 -11.69 10.18
CA VAL A 67 6.17 -10.76 9.11
C VAL A 67 5.31 -10.97 7.87
N PHE A 68 5.20 -12.23 7.42
CA PHE A 68 4.49 -12.57 6.19
C PHE A 68 3.76 -13.89 6.32
N TYR A 69 2.53 -13.91 5.86
CA TYR A 69 1.70 -15.09 5.64
C TYR A 69 1.13 -15.01 4.22
N GLY A 70 1.36 -16.02 3.42
CA GLY A 70 0.89 -16.01 2.04
C GLY A 70 0.92 -17.39 1.41
N PHE A 71 0.81 -17.40 0.08
CA PHE A 71 0.63 -18.62 -0.72
C PHE A 71 1.68 -18.65 -1.82
N VAL A 72 2.24 -19.83 -2.11
CA VAL A 72 3.14 -20.04 -3.23
C VAL A 72 2.38 -19.90 -4.54
N PHE A 73 2.86 -19.03 -5.42
CA PHE A 73 2.26 -18.81 -6.75
C PHE A 73 3.17 -19.22 -7.90
N SER A 74 4.47 -19.19 -7.70
CA SER A 74 5.42 -19.73 -8.68
C SER A 74 6.60 -20.39 -8.01
N MET A 75 7.13 -21.38 -8.71
CA MET A 75 8.33 -22.12 -8.38
C MET A 75 9.14 -22.26 -9.65
N ASP A 76 10.38 -21.79 -9.61
CA ASP A 76 11.35 -21.94 -10.69
C ASP A 76 12.50 -22.81 -10.20
N THR A 77 12.80 -23.89 -10.92
CA THR A 77 13.90 -24.79 -10.63
C THR A 77 14.86 -24.82 -11.81
N GLY A 78 16.13 -24.74 -11.55
CA GLY A 78 17.19 -24.75 -12.57
C GLY A 78 18.18 -25.91 -12.38
N SER A 79 19.16 -26.00 -13.27
CA SER A 79 20.27 -26.93 -13.17
C SER A 79 21.29 -26.55 -12.09
N ASP A 80 21.15 -25.38 -11.48
CA ASP A 80 21.98 -24.83 -10.42
C ASP A 80 21.62 -25.33 -9.02
N GLN A 81 20.69 -26.26 -8.93
CA GLN A 81 20.18 -26.80 -7.66
C GLN A 81 19.55 -25.73 -6.75
N LEU A 82 19.02 -24.66 -7.34
CA LEU A 82 18.29 -23.63 -6.65
C LEU A 82 16.78 -23.73 -6.97
N ILE A 83 15.96 -23.53 -5.95
CA ILE A 83 14.51 -23.42 -6.09
C ILE A 83 14.15 -21.98 -5.74
N LYS A 84 13.61 -21.24 -6.71
CA LYS A 84 13.12 -19.89 -6.49
C LYS A 84 11.61 -19.92 -6.29
N LEU A 85 11.16 -19.48 -5.14
CA LEU A 85 9.75 -19.40 -4.79
C LEU A 85 9.29 -17.95 -4.78
N THR A 86 8.11 -17.71 -5.35
CA THR A 86 7.38 -16.44 -5.17
C THR A 86 6.05 -16.71 -4.50
N ALA A 87 5.86 -16.09 -3.33
CA ALA A 87 4.62 -16.15 -2.58
C ALA A 87 4.00 -14.75 -2.49
N TYR A 88 2.67 -14.70 -2.50
CA TYR A 88 1.89 -13.48 -2.30
C TYR A 88 0.97 -13.63 -1.09
N ASP A 89 0.69 -12.53 -0.41
CA ASP A 89 -0.35 -12.46 0.60
C ASP A 89 -1.77 -12.60 -0.02
N GLN A 90 -2.81 -12.62 0.83
CA GLN A 90 -4.17 -12.81 0.33
C GLN A 90 -4.71 -11.63 -0.52
N ILE A 91 -4.07 -10.45 -0.50
CA ILE A 91 -4.43 -9.34 -1.40
C ILE A 91 -4.30 -9.77 -2.88
N ARG A 92 -3.45 -10.75 -3.19
CA ARG A 92 -3.33 -11.31 -4.54
C ARG A 92 -4.66 -11.80 -5.10
N TYR A 93 -5.53 -12.34 -4.26
CA TYR A 93 -6.86 -12.80 -4.67
C TYR A 93 -7.82 -11.65 -4.98
N LEU A 94 -7.55 -10.44 -4.50
CA LEU A 94 -8.31 -9.23 -4.84
C LEU A 94 -7.96 -8.64 -6.22
N LEU A 95 -7.01 -9.23 -6.95
CA LEU A 95 -6.69 -8.81 -8.33
C LEU A 95 -7.65 -9.41 -9.37
N GLY A 96 -8.55 -10.31 -8.97
CA GLY A 96 -9.67 -10.77 -9.79
C GLY A 96 -10.73 -9.67 -9.95
N ASN A 97 -11.54 -9.77 -10.99
CA ASN A 97 -12.64 -8.85 -11.26
C ASN A 97 -13.93 -9.26 -10.52
N GLY A 98 -14.77 -8.27 -10.26
CA GLY A 98 -16.11 -8.44 -9.71
C GLY A 98 -17.00 -7.25 -10.01
N SER A 99 -18.30 -7.41 -9.77
CA SER A 99 -19.29 -6.34 -9.94
C SER A 99 -20.02 -6.09 -8.64
N TYR A 100 -20.14 -4.82 -8.24
CA TYR A 100 -20.80 -4.42 -7.01
C TYR A 100 -21.72 -3.23 -7.24
N VAL A 101 -22.92 -3.32 -6.65
CA VAL A 101 -23.87 -2.21 -6.54
C VAL A 101 -24.19 -2.06 -5.06
N LEU A 102 -23.66 -1.02 -4.43
CA LEU A 102 -23.82 -0.74 -3.02
C LEU A 102 -24.31 0.70 -2.84
N GLN A 103 -25.12 0.94 -1.81
CA GLN A 103 -25.65 2.25 -1.49
C GLN A 103 -25.36 2.60 -0.04
N ASP A 104 -25.01 3.85 0.20
CA ASP A 104 -24.73 4.41 1.52
C ASP A 104 -23.75 3.57 2.34
N VAL A 105 -22.58 3.29 1.75
CA VAL A 105 -21.56 2.41 2.35
C VAL A 105 -20.26 3.15 2.62
N THR A 106 -19.58 2.79 3.69
CA THR A 106 -18.23 3.24 4.01
C THR A 106 -17.18 2.34 3.35
N ALA A 107 -15.94 2.84 3.19
CA ALA A 107 -14.85 2.04 2.63
C ALA A 107 -14.56 0.79 3.47
N GLN A 108 -14.68 0.87 4.81
CA GLN A 108 -14.56 -0.28 5.70
C GLN A 108 -15.62 -1.36 5.40
N GLU A 109 -16.85 -0.96 5.12
CA GLU A 109 -17.95 -1.89 4.79
C GLU A 109 -17.76 -2.54 3.43
N VAL A 110 -17.25 -1.79 2.44
CA VAL A 110 -16.85 -2.33 1.12
C VAL A 110 -15.80 -3.42 1.29
N ILE A 111 -14.75 -3.17 2.08
CA ILE A 111 -13.69 -4.17 2.37
C ILE A 111 -14.31 -5.41 3.03
N ARG A 112 -15.16 -5.23 4.04
CA ARG A 112 -15.80 -6.34 4.77
C ARG A 112 -16.70 -7.17 3.86
N LYS A 113 -17.47 -6.51 2.98
CA LYS A 113 -18.34 -7.17 2.00
C LYS A 113 -17.54 -8.03 1.02
N ILE A 114 -16.52 -7.44 0.38
CA ILE A 114 -15.66 -8.14 -0.58
C ILE A 114 -14.92 -9.29 0.10
N ALA A 115 -14.33 -9.08 1.27
CA ALA A 115 -13.64 -10.12 2.02
C ALA A 115 -14.56 -11.31 2.33
N LYS A 116 -15.80 -11.03 2.76
CA LYS A 116 -16.81 -12.07 3.03
C LYS A 116 -17.19 -12.87 1.79
N ASP A 117 -17.41 -12.18 0.65
CA ASP A 117 -17.84 -12.83 -0.59
C ASP A 117 -16.77 -13.75 -1.16
N TYR A 118 -15.50 -13.42 -0.95
CA TYR A 118 -14.35 -14.20 -1.44
C TYR A 118 -13.70 -15.08 -0.37
N GLY A 119 -14.30 -15.21 0.82
CA GLY A 119 -13.80 -16.05 1.91
C GLY A 119 -12.45 -15.62 2.47
N LEU A 120 -12.09 -14.33 2.34
CA LEU A 120 -10.84 -13.77 2.84
C LEU A 120 -10.98 -13.41 4.32
N LYS A 121 -9.90 -13.61 5.09
CA LYS A 121 -9.88 -13.29 6.51
C LYS A 121 -9.64 -11.81 6.72
N THR A 122 -10.39 -11.21 7.63
CA THR A 122 -10.19 -9.81 8.06
C THR A 122 -9.59 -9.76 9.46
N GLY A 123 -8.69 -8.81 9.67
CA GLY A 123 -8.17 -8.40 10.98
C GLY A 123 -8.89 -7.15 11.48
N VAL A 124 -8.11 -6.20 11.98
CA VAL A 124 -8.64 -4.91 12.42
C VAL A 124 -8.98 -4.06 11.18
N LEU A 125 -10.24 -3.68 11.06
CA LEU A 125 -10.71 -2.71 10.07
C LEU A 125 -11.13 -1.46 10.83
N GLU A 126 -10.25 -0.45 10.90
CA GLU A 126 -10.57 0.83 11.55
C GLU A 126 -11.64 1.58 10.76
N GLU A 127 -12.47 2.31 11.48
CA GLU A 127 -13.64 3.00 10.96
C GLU A 127 -13.26 4.10 9.96
N THR A 128 -14.02 4.17 8.86
CA THR A 128 -14.01 5.24 7.87
C THR A 128 -15.29 6.05 7.97
N LEU A 129 -15.23 7.35 7.71
CA LEU A 129 -16.27 8.32 8.04
C LEU A 129 -17.11 8.77 6.84
N TYR A 130 -16.60 8.56 5.62
CA TYR A 130 -17.32 8.95 4.42
C TYR A 130 -18.28 7.85 3.98
N HIS A 131 -19.56 8.21 3.90
CA HIS A 131 -20.60 7.37 3.30
C HIS A 131 -20.65 7.63 1.80
N ILE A 132 -20.33 6.63 1.01
CA ILE A 132 -20.39 6.66 -0.46
C ILE A 132 -21.88 6.49 -0.82
N PRO A 133 -22.53 7.51 -1.39
CA PRO A 133 -23.98 7.45 -1.63
C PRO A 133 -24.40 6.34 -2.58
N SER A 134 -23.58 6.10 -3.60
CA SER A 134 -23.80 5.02 -4.59
C SER A 134 -22.45 4.57 -5.12
N LEU A 135 -22.12 3.29 -4.95
CA LEU A 135 -20.95 2.64 -5.50
C LEU A 135 -21.47 1.61 -6.51
N ILE A 136 -21.22 1.89 -7.79
CA ILE A 136 -21.60 1.03 -8.92
C ILE A 136 -20.32 0.73 -9.69
N GLU A 137 -19.88 -0.50 -9.60
CA GLU A 137 -18.66 -0.97 -10.25
C GLU A 137 -18.97 -2.27 -10.99
N ASP A 138 -18.60 -2.34 -12.25
CA ASP A 138 -18.86 -3.48 -13.13
C ASP A 138 -17.55 -3.97 -13.76
N ASP A 139 -17.32 -5.26 -13.70
CA ASP A 139 -16.12 -5.95 -14.22
C ASP A 139 -14.79 -5.26 -13.85
N LYS A 140 -14.69 -4.83 -12.60
CA LYS A 140 -13.54 -4.12 -12.06
C LYS A 140 -12.76 -4.96 -11.07
N LYS A 141 -11.44 -4.81 -11.01
CA LYS A 141 -10.64 -5.51 -9.99
C LYS A 141 -11.13 -5.16 -8.59
N LEU A 142 -11.30 -6.18 -7.76
CA LEU A 142 -11.79 -6.01 -6.38
C LEU A 142 -10.89 -5.07 -5.57
N LEU A 143 -9.58 -5.15 -5.78
CA LEU A 143 -8.64 -4.23 -5.12
C LEU A 143 -8.85 -2.79 -5.58
N ASP A 144 -9.12 -2.56 -6.87
CA ASP A 144 -9.38 -1.20 -7.40
C ASP A 144 -10.70 -0.62 -6.85
N ILE A 145 -11.72 -1.47 -6.62
CA ILE A 145 -12.96 -1.06 -5.94
C ILE A 145 -12.66 -0.60 -4.52
N ILE A 146 -11.89 -1.39 -3.76
CA ILE A 146 -11.46 -1.04 -2.40
C ILE A 146 -10.66 0.26 -2.40
N MET A 147 -9.67 0.38 -3.30
CA MET A 147 -8.82 1.58 -3.37
C MET A 147 -9.61 2.82 -3.79
N GLY A 148 -10.63 2.67 -4.64
CA GLY A 148 -11.56 3.76 -4.99
C GLY A 148 -12.37 4.24 -3.80
N ALA A 149 -12.88 3.31 -2.99
CA ALA A 149 -13.62 3.65 -1.76
C ALA A 149 -12.71 4.37 -0.73
N LEU A 150 -11.46 3.92 -0.56
CA LEU A 150 -10.46 4.59 0.28
C LEU A 150 -10.02 5.95 -0.28
N GLY A 151 -9.99 6.08 -1.61
CA GLY A 151 -9.77 7.36 -2.29
C GLY A 151 -10.87 8.38 -1.97
N SER A 152 -12.13 7.93 -1.92
CA SER A 152 -13.25 8.78 -1.49
C SER A 152 -13.12 9.24 -0.03
N GLU A 153 -12.69 8.37 0.88
CA GLU A 153 -12.39 8.75 2.27
C GLU A 153 -11.33 9.85 2.34
N LEU A 154 -10.25 9.70 1.58
CA LEU A 154 -9.20 10.72 1.50
C LEU A 154 -9.72 12.02 0.90
N GLN A 155 -10.49 11.95 -0.19
CA GLN A 155 -10.99 13.12 -0.92
C GLN A 155 -12.01 13.93 -0.12
N TYR A 156 -12.93 13.27 0.59
CA TYR A 156 -14.05 13.95 1.27
C TYR A 156 -13.82 14.17 2.76
N LYS A 157 -12.96 13.37 3.42
CA LYS A 157 -12.66 13.50 4.86
C LYS A 157 -11.21 13.88 5.13
N GLY A 158 -10.36 13.92 4.09
CA GLY A 158 -8.92 14.18 4.25
C GLY A 158 -8.19 13.07 5.00
N GLN A 159 -8.81 11.90 5.18
CA GLN A 159 -8.27 10.81 5.98
C GLN A 159 -7.58 9.77 5.10
N LEU A 160 -6.26 9.75 5.15
CA LEU A 160 -5.47 8.71 4.53
C LEU A 160 -5.62 7.41 5.34
N MET A 161 -5.82 6.28 4.65
CA MET A 161 -5.90 4.96 5.28
C MET A 161 -4.83 4.03 4.70
N ALA A 162 -4.30 3.12 5.50
CA ALA A 162 -3.42 2.04 5.07
C ALA A 162 -4.20 0.71 5.04
N PHE A 163 -4.28 0.12 3.84
CA PHE A 163 -4.90 -1.20 3.62
C PHE A 163 -3.81 -2.20 3.25
N TYR A 164 -3.74 -3.30 4.01
CA TYR A 164 -2.70 -4.31 3.86
C TYR A 164 -3.12 -5.67 4.44
N ASP A 165 -2.34 -6.70 4.17
CA ASP A 165 -2.45 -7.99 4.86
C ASP A 165 -1.55 -7.99 6.09
N ASP A 166 -2.11 -8.30 7.25
CA ASP A 166 -1.43 -8.45 8.53
C ASP A 166 -1.42 -9.93 8.91
N PHE A 167 -0.36 -10.61 8.50
CA PHE A 167 -0.14 -12.03 8.72
C PHE A 167 -1.38 -12.89 8.42
N GLY A 168 -1.88 -12.79 7.18
CA GLY A 168 -3.03 -13.53 6.69
C GLY A 168 -4.39 -12.94 7.06
N LYS A 169 -4.46 -11.64 7.40
CA LYS A 169 -5.71 -10.93 7.70
C LYS A 169 -5.73 -9.56 7.04
N LEU A 170 -6.72 -9.31 6.19
CA LEU A 170 -6.93 -7.99 5.60
C LEU A 170 -7.17 -6.95 6.71
N THR A 171 -6.36 -5.92 6.73
CA THR A 171 -6.31 -4.94 7.82
C THR A 171 -6.37 -3.53 7.25
N LEU A 172 -7.12 -2.66 7.91
CA LEU A 172 -7.27 -1.25 7.58
C LEU A 172 -6.90 -0.40 8.81
N ARG A 173 -5.94 0.52 8.64
CA ARG A 173 -5.42 1.34 9.74
C ARG A 173 -5.36 2.82 9.37
N LYS A 174 -5.54 3.65 10.39
CA LYS A 174 -5.29 5.10 10.33
C LYS A 174 -3.79 5.39 10.44
N PRO A 175 -3.31 6.53 9.91
CA PRO A 175 -1.90 6.92 9.99
C PRO A 175 -1.34 6.90 11.42
N ALA A 176 -2.11 7.37 12.39
CA ALA A 176 -1.68 7.39 13.80
C ALA A 176 -1.35 6.00 14.35
N SER A 177 -2.09 4.97 13.89
CA SER A 177 -1.87 3.56 14.26
C SER A 177 -0.68 2.93 13.54
N MET A 178 -0.13 3.62 12.53
CA MET A 178 0.99 3.15 11.69
C MET A 178 2.30 3.90 11.97
N LEU A 179 2.31 4.81 12.94
CA LEU A 179 3.52 5.54 13.33
C LEU A 179 4.49 4.62 14.07
N LEU A 180 5.70 4.49 13.54
CA LEU A 180 6.79 3.79 14.20
C LEU A 180 7.69 4.77 14.96
N ASN A 181 8.07 4.38 16.18
CA ASN A 181 9.12 5.10 16.91
C ASN A 181 10.49 4.71 16.33
N LEU A 182 10.75 5.15 15.11
CA LEU A 182 11.96 4.88 14.34
C LEU A 182 12.42 6.18 13.68
N VAL A 183 13.72 6.47 13.83
CA VAL A 183 14.39 7.58 13.16
C VAL A 183 15.48 6.99 12.27
N LEU A 184 15.39 7.20 10.96
CA LEU A 184 16.47 6.88 10.02
C LEU A 184 17.36 8.12 9.88
N GLY A 185 18.63 7.99 10.23
CA GLY A 185 19.59 9.09 10.20
C GLY A 185 20.82 8.79 9.36
N ALA A 186 21.33 9.80 8.67
CA ALA A 186 22.59 9.74 7.96
C ALA A 186 23.73 9.39 8.92
N GLY A 187 24.63 8.48 8.50
CA GLY A 187 25.78 8.04 9.30
C GLY A 187 25.48 7.02 10.41
N HIS A 188 24.22 6.61 10.60
CA HIS A 188 23.84 5.60 11.60
C HIS A 188 23.12 4.40 10.96
N SER A 189 21.89 4.58 10.50
CA SER A 189 21.06 3.51 9.94
C SER A 189 20.81 3.64 8.45
N LEU A 190 21.16 4.78 7.86
CA LEU A 190 20.95 5.11 6.46
C LEU A 190 22.28 5.07 5.72
N TYR A 191 22.35 4.28 4.64
CA TYR A 191 23.56 4.13 3.81
C TYR A 191 23.59 5.11 2.65
N ASP A 192 22.44 5.28 2.00
CA ASP A 192 22.30 6.09 0.80
C ASP A 192 20.89 6.65 0.68
N TYR A 193 20.75 7.78 0.01
CA TYR A 193 19.44 8.36 -0.29
C TYR A 193 19.47 9.17 -1.58
N SER A 194 18.30 9.28 -2.20
CA SER A 194 18.05 10.16 -3.34
C SER A 194 16.77 10.96 -3.09
N LEU A 195 16.90 12.27 -3.08
CA LEU A 195 15.81 13.21 -2.84
C LEU A 195 15.31 13.79 -4.17
N LYS A 196 14.00 13.67 -4.42
CA LYS A 196 13.33 14.30 -5.56
C LYS A 196 12.30 15.30 -5.07
N LYS A 197 12.39 16.55 -5.55
CA LYS A 197 11.37 17.59 -5.44
C LYS A 197 10.70 17.76 -6.80
N SER A 198 9.38 17.78 -6.85
CA SER A 198 8.66 17.80 -8.14
C SER A 198 7.29 18.44 -8.02
N ILE A 199 6.92 19.17 -9.06
CA ILE A 199 5.56 19.67 -9.30
C ILE A 199 4.93 19.04 -10.55
N ASP A 200 5.57 18.00 -11.13
CA ASP A 200 5.22 17.43 -12.43
C ASP A 200 3.91 16.61 -12.41
N GLN A 201 3.63 15.92 -11.31
CA GLN A 201 2.45 15.05 -11.21
C GLN A 201 1.60 15.37 -9.98
N ASP A 202 0.27 15.38 -10.15
CA ASP A 202 -0.74 15.62 -9.10
C ASP A 202 -0.45 16.86 -8.24
N THR A 203 0.21 17.87 -8.77
CA THR A 203 0.37 19.21 -8.15
C THR A 203 -0.57 20.15 -8.87
N TYR A 204 -1.53 20.72 -8.13
CA TYR A 204 -2.53 21.62 -8.67
C TYR A 204 -2.65 22.83 -7.76
N ASN A 205 -2.41 24.02 -8.30
CA ASN A 205 -2.57 25.30 -7.60
C ASN A 205 -3.91 25.97 -7.91
N THR A 206 -4.71 25.35 -8.77
CA THR A 206 -6.06 25.79 -9.12
C THR A 206 -6.96 24.57 -9.27
N ILE A 207 -8.10 24.58 -8.61
CA ILE A 207 -9.11 23.52 -8.70
C ILE A 207 -10.34 24.12 -9.36
N PHE A 208 -10.81 23.47 -10.44
CA PHE A 208 -12.08 23.74 -11.10
C PHE A 208 -13.02 22.56 -10.89
N LEU A 209 -13.85 22.60 -9.84
CA LEU A 209 -14.97 21.69 -9.75
C LEU A 209 -16.15 22.25 -10.57
N TYR A 210 -16.90 21.38 -11.24
CA TYR A 210 -18.08 21.78 -11.97
C TYR A 210 -19.26 20.83 -11.69
N GLN A 211 -20.47 21.36 -11.82
CA GLN A 211 -21.73 20.61 -11.75
C GLN A 211 -22.62 21.03 -12.91
N ASP A 212 -23.27 20.06 -13.55
CA ASP A 212 -24.23 20.34 -14.60
C ASP A 212 -25.62 20.53 -13.97
N ASN A 213 -26.19 21.71 -14.15
CA ASN A 213 -27.52 22.02 -13.65
C ASN A 213 -28.58 21.52 -14.66
N GLU A 214 -29.25 20.43 -14.32
CA GLU A 214 -30.25 19.80 -15.20
C GLU A 214 -31.47 20.71 -15.48
N GLN A 215 -31.80 21.65 -14.59
CA GLN A 215 -32.94 22.55 -14.77
C GLN A 215 -32.65 23.68 -15.77
N THR A 216 -31.41 24.17 -15.77
CA THR A 216 -31.02 25.31 -16.62
C THR A 216 -30.24 24.87 -17.85
N GLY A 217 -29.75 23.62 -17.92
CA GLY A 217 -28.85 23.10 -18.93
C GLY A 217 -27.47 23.76 -18.92
N LYS A 218 -27.12 24.51 -17.86
CA LYS A 218 -25.83 25.21 -17.73
C LYS A 218 -24.90 24.50 -16.79
N ARG A 219 -23.60 24.64 -17.05
CA ARG A 219 -22.53 24.18 -16.19
C ARG A 219 -22.15 25.29 -15.22
N GLU A 220 -22.21 24.98 -13.94
CA GLU A 220 -21.77 25.85 -12.86
C GLU A 220 -20.33 25.47 -12.44
N PHE A 221 -19.49 26.50 -12.16
CA PHE A 221 -18.09 26.30 -11.81
C PHE A 221 -17.80 26.81 -10.39
N TYR A 222 -16.97 26.07 -9.69
CA TYR A 222 -16.54 26.35 -8.31
C TYR A 222 -15.00 26.42 -8.28
N PRO A 223 -14.41 27.55 -8.74
CA PRO A 223 -12.96 27.69 -8.78
C PRO A 223 -12.39 28.05 -7.41
N VAL A 224 -11.25 27.42 -7.07
CA VAL A 224 -10.41 27.82 -5.94
C VAL A 224 -8.96 27.82 -6.42
N SER A 225 -8.19 28.87 -6.10
CA SER A 225 -6.83 29.05 -6.59
C SER A 225 -5.92 29.68 -5.54
N ASP A 226 -4.67 29.24 -5.53
CA ASP A 226 -3.57 29.88 -4.82
C ASP A 226 -2.77 30.76 -5.79
N LYS A 227 -2.99 32.08 -5.72
CA LYS A 227 -2.35 33.04 -6.60
C LYS A 227 -0.81 33.04 -6.48
N GLY A 228 -0.28 32.87 -5.27
CA GLY A 228 1.17 32.84 -5.05
C GLY A 228 1.85 31.67 -5.75
N ASN A 229 1.25 30.50 -5.66
CA ASN A 229 1.77 29.31 -6.36
C ASN A 229 1.50 29.36 -7.87
N VAL A 230 0.44 30.03 -8.33
CA VAL A 230 0.24 30.28 -9.78
C VAL A 230 1.33 31.21 -10.32
N GLU A 231 1.71 32.25 -9.61
CA GLU A 231 2.83 33.14 -10.00
C GLU A 231 4.17 32.41 -10.01
N ARG A 232 4.37 31.49 -9.06
CA ARG A 232 5.64 30.75 -8.89
C ARG A 232 5.82 29.62 -9.91
N TRP A 233 4.77 28.85 -10.20
CA TRP A 233 4.84 27.59 -10.97
C TRP A 233 4.07 27.63 -12.29
N GLY A 234 3.36 28.71 -12.57
CA GLY A 234 2.38 28.75 -13.66
C GLY A 234 1.06 28.10 -13.24
N LEU A 235 0.08 28.09 -14.15
CA LEU A 235 -1.23 27.52 -13.90
C LEU A 235 -1.20 25.98 -14.00
N LEU A 236 -1.25 25.32 -12.86
CA LEU A 236 -1.43 23.89 -12.72
C LEU A 236 -2.85 23.63 -12.21
N HIS A 237 -3.74 23.11 -13.07
CA HIS A 237 -5.14 22.98 -12.69
C HIS A 237 -5.68 21.54 -12.71
N LEU A 238 -6.55 21.25 -11.76
CA LEU A 238 -7.42 20.09 -11.75
C LEU A 238 -8.81 20.52 -12.25
N TYR A 239 -9.35 19.77 -13.22
CA TYR A 239 -10.70 19.97 -13.73
C TYR A 239 -11.51 18.70 -13.52
N GLN A 240 -12.54 18.74 -12.67
CA GLN A 240 -13.27 17.55 -12.25
C GLN A 240 -14.76 17.85 -12.03
N LYS A 241 -15.64 16.91 -12.36
CA LYS A 241 -17.05 16.97 -12.03
C LYS A 241 -17.24 16.74 -10.53
N ALA A 242 -18.03 17.60 -9.89
CA ALA A 242 -18.49 17.41 -8.52
C ALA A 242 -19.63 16.38 -8.46
N ASP A 243 -19.94 15.89 -7.26
CA ASP A 243 -21.11 15.04 -7.03
C ASP A 243 -22.39 15.80 -7.39
N ASP A 244 -23.23 15.20 -8.24
CA ASP A 244 -24.49 15.80 -8.69
C ASP A 244 -25.48 16.09 -7.54
N LYS A 245 -25.31 15.43 -6.37
CA LYS A 245 -26.13 15.61 -5.18
C LYS A 245 -25.55 16.62 -4.19
N ALA A 246 -24.31 17.07 -4.38
CA ALA A 246 -23.68 18.03 -3.50
C ALA A 246 -24.22 19.44 -3.73
N ASN A 247 -24.45 20.20 -2.64
CA ASN A 247 -24.79 21.60 -2.76
C ASN A 247 -23.53 22.48 -2.95
N ALA A 248 -23.74 23.73 -3.36
CA ALA A 248 -22.66 24.67 -3.66
C ALA A 248 -21.63 24.81 -2.52
N ALA A 249 -22.07 24.82 -1.26
CA ALA A 249 -21.17 24.94 -0.11
C ALA A 249 -20.29 23.68 0.06
N GLN A 250 -20.86 22.51 -0.14
CA GLN A 250 -20.13 21.23 -0.10
C GLN A 250 -19.10 21.15 -1.23
N ILE A 251 -19.47 21.59 -2.45
CA ILE A 251 -18.54 21.61 -3.60
C ILE A 251 -17.39 22.58 -3.34
N GLN A 252 -17.68 23.76 -2.79
CA GLN A 252 -16.67 24.76 -2.44
C GLN A 252 -15.70 24.25 -1.36
N GLU A 253 -16.22 23.55 -0.34
CA GLU A 253 -15.40 22.91 0.69
C GLU A 253 -14.51 21.82 0.09
N GLN A 254 -15.06 20.96 -0.77
CA GLN A 254 -14.32 19.92 -1.49
C GLN A 254 -13.20 20.52 -2.34
N ALA A 255 -13.47 21.61 -3.10
CA ALA A 255 -12.46 22.32 -3.88
C ALA A 255 -11.32 22.85 -3.00
N GLY A 256 -11.66 23.39 -1.83
CA GLY A 256 -10.68 23.84 -0.83
C GLY A 256 -9.84 22.70 -0.25
N GLN A 257 -10.44 21.53 -0.01
CA GLN A 257 -9.71 20.34 0.47
C GLN A 257 -8.76 19.80 -0.60
N LEU A 258 -9.22 19.69 -1.85
CA LEU A 258 -8.38 19.29 -2.99
C LEU A 258 -7.21 20.26 -3.19
N LEU A 259 -7.43 21.58 -3.07
CA LEU A 259 -6.36 22.54 -3.17
C LEU A 259 -5.33 22.31 -2.04
N ARG A 260 -5.74 22.15 -0.80
CA ARG A 260 -4.82 21.88 0.32
C ARG A 260 -4.02 20.59 0.12
N LEU A 261 -4.64 19.55 -0.43
CA LEU A 261 -4.00 18.25 -0.67
C LEU A 261 -2.95 18.32 -1.78
N HIS A 262 -3.22 19.07 -2.85
CA HIS A 262 -2.43 19.04 -4.08
C HIS A 262 -1.55 20.26 -4.31
N ASN A 263 -1.81 21.41 -3.65
CA ASN A 263 -1.08 22.67 -3.88
C ASN A 263 0.25 22.69 -3.12
N ARG A 264 1.12 21.77 -3.43
CA ARG A 264 2.45 21.67 -2.81
C ARG A 264 3.45 20.97 -3.73
N GLU A 265 4.72 21.33 -3.57
CA GLU A 265 5.81 20.56 -4.14
C GLU A 265 5.86 19.17 -3.48
N LYS A 266 5.87 18.14 -4.29
CA LYS A 266 6.00 16.77 -3.79
C LYS A 266 7.45 16.46 -3.48
N LEU A 267 7.68 16.03 -2.26
CA LEU A 267 8.96 15.54 -1.78
C LEU A 267 8.90 14.03 -1.71
N SER A 268 9.71 13.35 -2.50
CA SER A 268 9.91 11.90 -2.44
C SER A 268 11.37 11.59 -2.19
N LEU A 269 11.60 10.57 -1.39
CA LEU A 269 12.91 10.17 -0.94
C LEU A 269 13.03 8.67 -1.09
N SER A 270 14.04 8.20 -1.86
CA SER A 270 14.43 6.79 -1.89
C SER A 270 15.59 6.59 -0.93
N VAL A 271 15.48 5.61 -0.06
CA VAL A 271 16.40 5.36 1.06
C VAL A 271 16.89 3.94 1.05
N GLN A 272 18.18 3.74 1.29
CA GLN A 272 18.82 2.45 1.57
C GLN A 272 19.28 2.44 3.03
N ALA A 273 18.81 1.47 3.81
CA ALA A 273 19.04 1.46 5.26
C ALA A 273 19.25 0.04 5.82
N ILE A 274 19.74 -0.02 7.05
CA ILE A 274 19.76 -1.26 7.85
C ILE A 274 18.35 -1.77 7.99
N GLY A 275 18.13 -3.06 7.81
CA GLY A 275 16.81 -3.66 7.84
C GLY A 275 16.17 -3.67 9.23
N ASP A 276 14.91 -3.27 9.29
CA ASP A 276 14.05 -3.38 10.46
C ASP A 276 12.67 -3.91 10.01
N LEU A 277 12.35 -5.15 10.36
CA LEU A 277 11.12 -5.83 9.90
C LEU A 277 9.82 -5.21 10.43
N ARG A 278 9.89 -4.27 11.36
CA ARG A 278 8.73 -3.47 11.77
C ARG A 278 8.30 -2.50 10.67
N VAL A 279 9.24 -2.13 9.76
CA VAL A 279 8.97 -1.20 8.66
C VAL A 279 8.29 -1.93 7.51
N ARG A 280 7.17 -1.40 7.07
CA ARG A 280 6.43 -1.85 5.89
C ARG A 280 5.77 -0.64 5.21
N ALA A 281 5.28 -0.84 4.01
CA ALA A 281 4.48 0.18 3.34
C ALA A 281 3.22 0.54 4.17
N GLY A 282 2.91 1.83 4.23
CA GLY A 282 1.86 2.39 5.08
C GLY A 282 2.34 2.92 6.42
N ASN A 283 3.53 2.54 6.89
CA ASN A 283 4.09 3.10 8.12
C ASN A 283 4.47 4.58 7.95
N PHE A 284 4.46 5.28 9.08
CA PHE A 284 5.08 6.58 9.23
C PHE A 284 6.38 6.43 10.03
N ILE A 285 7.45 7.04 9.52
CA ILE A 285 8.78 7.03 10.13
C ILE A 285 9.38 8.44 10.11
N TYR A 286 10.28 8.71 11.04
CA TYR A 286 11.07 9.94 11.03
C TYR A 286 12.36 9.73 10.25
N VAL A 287 12.73 10.74 9.45
CA VAL A 287 14.02 10.76 8.74
C VAL A 287 14.76 12.04 9.08
N LEU A 288 16.03 11.90 9.44
CA LEU A 288 16.96 12.97 9.72
C LEU A 288 18.03 13.00 8.64
N LEU A 289 18.06 14.03 7.83
CA LEU A 289 19.11 14.30 6.82
C LEU A 289 19.76 15.66 7.14
N ASP A 290 21.00 15.82 6.71
CA ASP A 290 21.77 17.06 6.94
C ASP A 290 21.12 18.30 6.28
N GLU A 291 20.31 18.08 5.22
CA GLU A 291 19.67 19.16 4.46
C GLU A 291 18.37 19.68 5.10
N PHE A 292 17.77 18.94 6.05
CA PHE A 292 16.57 19.40 6.76
C PHE A 292 16.45 18.82 8.17
N GLN A 293 15.65 19.52 8.98
CA GLN A 293 15.29 19.00 10.30
C GLN A 293 14.53 17.66 10.17
N THR A 294 14.51 16.90 11.24
CA THR A 294 13.75 15.64 11.31
C THR A 294 12.33 15.84 10.82
N GLN A 295 11.96 15.11 9.78
CA GLN A 295 10.62 15.14 9.17
C GLN A 295 9.95 13.78 9.23
N LEU A 296 8.62 13.81 9.24
CA LEU A 296 7.78 12.62 9.18
C LEU A 296 7.50 12.25 7.72
N PHE A 297 7.77 11.00 7.37
CA PHE A 297 7.52 10.46 6.06
C PHE A 297 6.61 9.25 6.11
N LEU A 298 5.77 9.12 5.08
CA LEU A 298 4.98 7.94 4.79
C LEU A 298 5.78 6.98 3.91
N VAL A 299 5.89 5.72 4.31
CA VAL A 299 6.50 4.66 3.50
C VAL A 299 5.50 4.23 2.41
N ASP A 300 5.83 4.49 1.16
CA ASP A 300 5.01 4.13 -0.01
C ASP A 300 5.32 2.71 -0.50
N THR A 301 6.62 2.38 -0.59
CA THR A 301 7.10 1.02 -0.83
C THR A 301 8.21 0.66 0.15
N CYS A 302 8.29 -0.62 0.50
CA CYS A 302 9.35 -1.16 1.33
C CYS A 302 9.78 -2.51 0.78
N SER A 303 11.10 -2.71 0.62
CA SER A 303 11.70 -3.97 0.22
C SER A 303 12.79 -4.34 1.20
N HIS A 304 12.63 -5.44 1.90
CA HIS A 304 13.67 -6.05 2.73
C HIS A 304 14.41 -7.11 1.95
N LYS A 305 15.72 -7.17 2.17
CA LYS A 305 16.56 -8.25 1.68
C LYS A 305 17.35 -8.86 2.85
N ILE A 306 17.30 -10.18 2.95
CA ILE A 306 18.04 -10.93 3.97
C ILE A 306 18.87 -11.97 3.22
N ASN A 307 20.19 -11.89 3.37
CA ASN A 307 21.16 -12.78 2.74
C ASN A 307 22.34 -12.99 3.70
N GLY A 308 22.67 -14.26 4.02
CA GLY A 308 23.87 -14.62 4.80
C GLY A 308 24.00 -13.93 6.15
N GLY A 309 22.92 -13.49 6.76
CA GLY A 309 22.92 -12.76 8.04
C GLY A 309 22.86 -11.24 7.89
N GLU A 310 23.09 -10.70 6.71
CA GLU A 310 22.87 -9.28 6.41
C GLU A 310 21.37 -9.01 6.18
N HIS A 311 20.89 -7.94 6.76
CA HIS A 311 19.52 -7.48 6.55
C HIS A 311 19.53 -6.01 6.18
N THR A 312 19.08 -5.71 4.97
CA THR A 312 18.95 -4.35 4.44
C THR A 312 17.51 -4.06 4.05
N MET A 313 17.14 -2.78 3.99
CA MET A 313 15.86 -2.35 3.45
C MET A 313 16.02 -1.17 2.50
N SER A 314 15.17 -1.18 1.47
CA SER A 314 15.02 -0.07 0.52
C SER A 314 13.61 0.49 0.65
N LEU A 315 13.50 1.79 0.80
CA LEU A 315 12.24 2.48 1.02
C LEU A 315 12.04 3.58 -0.03
N ASP A 316 10.84 3.66 -0.60
CA ASP A 316 10.37 4.90 -1.23
C ASP A 316 9.40 5.57 -0.26
N ILE A 317 9.72 6.78 0.15
CA ILE A 317 9.00 7.52 1.18
C ILE A 317 8.63 8.91 0.68
N LYS A 318 7.56 9.47 1.20
CA LYS A 318 7.07 10.78 0.79
C LYS A 318 6.49 11.57 1.97
N VAL A 319 6.55 12.88 1.90
CA VAL A 319 5.83 13.77 2.81
C VAL A 319 4.35 13.75 2.47
N VAL A 320 3.48 13.66 3.47
CA VAL A 320 2.02 13.60 3.34
C VAL A 320 1.38 14.95 3.66
#